data_847da91ccfe51065017e0606093387da
#
_entry.id   847da91ccfe51065017e0606093387da
#
_cell.length_a   1.000
_cell.length_b   1.000
_cell.length_c   1.000
_cell.angle_alpha   90.00
_cell.angle_beta   90.00
_cell.angle_gamma   90.00
#
_symmetry.space_group_name_H-M   'P 1'
#
loop_
_entity.id
_entity.type
_entity.pdbx_description
1 polymer ?
#
loop_
_entity_poly.entity_id
_entity_poly.type
_entity_poly.pdbx_seq_one_letter_code
_entity_poly.pdbx_strand_id
1 'polypeptide(L)'
;MSATDSTQYEEILIESTVDKSRTIDLRVGVQSIDYYEDVFSPTITAKILVTTTGSVIDNTGVYLGLPLRGGERLSMKLEGNTKRNPGLDFSGANSLYVSGITNVIRDSKQETFVLNLCSREAITNETSRVPIRFPTSSPISASAEEIMKRYLVTDKNLFIDKTSNKYGFIGNMKKPFTLLTWLASKGVPETGDATAGYFFYETQDGYCFKSIDNLITQDVSAVYLATELSDKSNDQDFQILNHVTTRNNNLLEKL
;
A
#
# COMPACT_ATOMS: atom_id res chain seq x y z
N MET A 1 20.95 9.14 -26.01
CA MET A 1 20.38 8.50 -24.82
C MET A 1 20.00 9.62 -23.88
N SER A 2 18.72 9.87 -23.69
CA SER A 2 18.26 10.78 -22.63
C SER A 2 18.62 10.10 -21.31
N ALA A 3 19.47 10.72 -20.51
CA ALA A 3 19.68 10.28 -19.14
C ALA A 3 18.31 10.34 -18.46
N THR A 4 17.78 9.21 -18.05
CA THR A 4 16.62 9.18 -17.17
C THR A 4 17.07 9.81 -15.86
N ASP A 5 16.44 10.93 -15.50
CA ASP A 5 16.69 11.54 -14.20
C ASP A 5 16.41 10.50 -13.11
N SER A 6 17.28 10.45 -12.12
CA SER A 6 17.08 9.54 -10.99
C SER A 6 15.91 10.01 -10.13
N THR A 7 15.16 9.08 -9.55
CA THR A 7 14.17 9.39 -8.52
C THR A 7 14.83 10.15 -7.37
N GLN A 8 14.22 11.23 -6.92
CA GLN A 8 14.75 12.04 -5.83
C GLN A 8 14.03 11.67 -4.51
N TYR A 9 14.80 11.48 -3.46
CA TYR A 9 14.29 11.29 -2.10
C TYR A 9 14.17 12.66 -1.42
N GLU A 10 12.96 13.21 -1.40
CA GLU A 10 12.73 14.50 -0.72
C GLU A 10 12.78 14.34 0.79
N GLU A 11 12.15 13.30 1.32
CA GLU A 11 12.04 13.04 2.75
C GLU A 11 11.98 11.53 3.01
N ILE A 12 12.78 11.04 3.96
CA ILE A 12 12.65 9.69 4.52
C ILE A 12 12.98 9.79 6.01
N LEU A 13 11.96 10.05 6.83
CA LEU A 13 12.10 10.28 8.26
C LEU A 13 11.52 9.13 9.05
N ILE A 14 12.28 8.60 9.99
CA ILE A 14 11.82 7.61 10.95
C ILE A 14 11.76 8.20 12.36
N GLU A 15 10.62 8.04 13.04
CA GLU A 15 10.36 8.52 14.38
C GLU A 15 10.50 7.37 15.39
N SER A 16 11.19 7.59 16.50
CA SER A 16 11.31 6.61 17.57
C SER A 16 9.97 6.34 18.27
N THR A 17 9.68 5.08 18.55
CA THR A 17 8.54 4.70 19.42
C THR A 17 8.78 4.97 20.88
N VAL A 18 10.06 5.01 21.32
CA VAL A 18 10.47 5.19 22.72
C VAL A 18 10.57 6.67 23.08
N ASP A 19 11.17 7.45 22.19
CA ASP A 19 11.32 8.90 22.35
C ASP A 19 10.83 9.61 21.08
N LYS A 20 9.56 10.03 21.11
CA LYS A 20 8.88 10.70 19.98
C LYS A 20 9.57 12.01 19.54
N SER A 21 10.45 12.57 20.34
CA SER A 21 11.25 13.73 19.96
C SER A 21 12.43 13.38 19.04
N ARG A 22 12.79 12.11 18.96
CA ARG A 22 13.89 11.65 18.10
C ARG A 22 13.37 11.21 16.75
N THR A 23 13.76 11.97 15.74
CA THR A 23 13.51 11.68 14.33
C THR A 23 14.83 11.63 13.60
N ILE A 24 15.00 10.66 12.73
CA ILE A 24 16.21 10.48 11.93
C ILE A 24 15.87 10.51 10.47
N ASP A 25 16.70 11.23 9.71
CA ASP A 25 16.67 11.23 8.27
C ASP A 25 17.51 10.07 7.71
N LEU A 26 16.84 9.15 7.03
CA LEU A 26 17.46 7.96 6.46
C LEU A 26 17.93 8.14 5.00
N ARG A 27 17.65 9.29 4.33
CA ARG A 27 17.91 9.48 2.90
C ARG A 27 19.31 9.09 2.47
N VAL A 28 20.31 9.45 3.26
CA VAL A 28 21.73 9.18 2.93
C VAL A 28 22.05 7.68 3.00
N GLY A 29 21.33 6.93 3.84
CA GLY A 29 21.57 5.50 4.06
C GLY A 29 20.72 4.58 3.21
N VAL A 30 19.68 5.07 2.55
CA VAL A 30 18.78 4.24 1.73
C VAL A 30 19.50 3.74 0.49
N GLN A 31 19.49 2.43 0.29
CA GLN A 31 20.07 1.77 -0.89
C GLN A 31 18.99 1.39 -1.91
N SER A 32 17.84 0.90 -1.44
CA SER A 32 16.69 0.59 -2.29
C SER A 32 15.39 0.73 -1.52
N ILE A 33 14.33 1.04 -2.26
CA ILE A 33 12.95 1.07 -1.79
C ILE A 33 12.12 0.23 -2.73
N ASP A 34 11.47 -0.79 -2.17
CA ASP A 34 10.48 -1.61 -2.88
C ASP A 34 9.11 -1.30 -2.30
N TYR A 35 8.22 -0.81 -3.14
CA TYR A 35 6.84 -0.46 -2.78
C TYR A 35 5.86 -1.39 -3.50
N TYR A 36 4.85 -1.86 -2.76
CA TYR A 36 3.86 -2.81 -3.25
C TYR A 36 2.45 -2.31 -2.98
N GLU A 37 1.72 -2.10 -4.05
CA GLU A 37 0.30 -1.82 -4.12
C GLU A 37 -0.37 -2.94 -4.90
N ASP A 38 -1.37 -3.60 -4.32
CA ASP A 38 -1.99 -4.77 -4.92
C ASP A 38 -3.51 -4.73 -4.68
N VAL A 39 -4.29 -4.82 -5.75
CA VAL A 39 -5.75 -4.85 -5.71
C VAL A 39 -6.31 -6.03 -4.90
N PHE A 40 -5.52 -7.07 -4.69
CA PHE A 40 -5.88 -8.24 -3.87
C PHE A 40 -5.37 -8.14 -2.42
N SER A 41 -4.62 -7.09 -2.09
CA SER A 41 -4.10 -6.88 -0.74
C SER A 41 -4.85 -5.74 -0.03
N PRO A 42 -5.34 -5.97 1.20
CA PRO A 42 -6.02 -4.94 1.97
C PRO A 42 -5.07 -3.88 2.56
N THR A 43 -3.77 -3.97 2.31
CA THR A 43 -2.79 -3.04 2.85
C THR A 43 -1.61 -2.85 1.91
N ILE A 44 -1.11 -1.63 1.87
CA ILE A 44 0.17 -1.29 1.26
C ILE A 44 1.30 -1.88 2.10
N THR A 45 2.33 -2.35 1.42
CA THR A 45 3.59 -2.76 2.04
C THR A 45 4.78 -2.14 1.32
N ALA A 46 5.85 -1.89 2.06
CA ALA A 46 7.11 -1.46 1.48
C ALA A 46 8.31 -2.10 2.18
N LYS A 47 9.43 -2.14 1.51
CA LYS A 47 10.70 -2.56 2.06
C LYS A 47 11.75 -1.50 1.77
N ILE A 48 12.53 -1.15 2.77
CA ILE A 48 13.63 -0.20 2.62
C ILE A 48 14.91 -0.88 3.09
N LEU A 49 15.87 -1.01 2.19
CA LEU A 49 17.22 -1.43 2.54
C LEU A 49 18.03 -0.20 2.95
N VAL A 50 18.49 -0.21 4.18
CA VAL A 50 19.25 0.90 4.77
C VAL A 50 20.65 0.42 5.11
N THR A 51 21.65 1.21 4.71
CA THR A 51 23.05 1.03 5.12
C THR A 51 23.56 2.33 5.71
N THR A 52 23.97 2.32 6.97
CA THR A 52 24.48 3.51 7.67
C THR A 52 25.85 3.25 8.26
N THR A 53 26.58 4.34 8.50
CA THR A 53 27.80 4.26 9.30
C THR A 53 27.45 3.98 10.77
N GLY A 54 28.28 3.22 11.47
CA GLY A 54 28.00 2.79 12.83
C GLY A 54 28.06 3.91 13.91
N SER A 55 28.05 5.18 13.53
CA SER A 55 28.22 6.31 14.46
C SER A 55 27.25 7.47 14.20
N VAL A 56 26.05 7.17 13.71
CA VAL A 56 25.05 8.20 13.30
C VAL A 56 24.42 8.89 14.52
N ILE A 57 24.19 8.16 15.60
CA ILE A 57 23.52 8.66 16.81
C ILE A 57 24.39 8.35 18.03
N ASP A 58 24.87 9.39 18.73
CA ASP A 58 25.64 9.24 19.98
C ASP A 58 26.76 8.17 19.89
N ASN A 59 27.49 8.13 18.78
CA ASN A 59 28.49 7.10 18.47
C ASN A 59 27.92 5.67 18.32
N THR A 60 26.63 5.53 18.12
CA THR A 60 25.98 4.25 17.80
C THR A 60 25.31 4.29 16.44
N GLY A 61 25.07 3.12 15.85
CA GLY A 61 24.32 3.03 14.60
C GLY A 61 22.83 3.35 14.80
N VAL A 62 22.11 3.57 13.70
CA VAL A 62 20.68 3.91 13.71
C VAL A 62 19.86 2.82 14.40
N TYR A 63 20.16 1.56 14.15
CA TYR A 63 19.40 0.43 14.71
C TYR A 63 19.37 0.39 16.24
N LEU A 64 20.49 0.67 16.90
CA LEU A 64 20.57 0.74 18.36
C LEU A 64 20.32 2.15 18.91
N GLY A 65 20.80 3.17 18.21
CA GLY A 65 20.66 4.56 18.65
C GLY A 65 19.23 5.04 18.67
N LEU A 66 18.38 4.53 17.77
CA LEU A 66 16.94 4.77 17.75
C LEU A 66 16.12 3.68 18.45
N PRO A 67 16.70 2.75 19.14
CA PRO A 67 16.28 1.40 19.52
C PRO A 67 15.08 0.88 18.72
N LEU A 68 15.31 0.60 17.44
CA LEU A 68 14.28 0.11 16.53
C LEU A 68 13.73 -1.25 17.02
N ARG A 69 12.42 -1.32 17.22
CA ARG A 69 11.74 -2.51 17.78
C ARG A 69 10.53 -2.95 16.96
N GLY A 70 10.07 -2.12 16.03
CA GLY A 70 8.80 -2.23 15.31
C GLY A 70 7.76 -1.25 15.85
N GLY A 71 6.91 -0.78 14.95
CA GLY A 71 5.91 0.24 15.24
C GLY A 71 6.41 1.67 15.08
N GLU A 72 7.66 1.89 14.70
CA GLU A 72 8.19 3.21 14.35
C GLU A 72 7.44 3.76 13.16
N ARG A 73 7.09 5.05 13.24
CA ARG A 73 6.46 5.77 12.14
C ARG A 73 7.51 6.21 11.14
N LEU A 74 7.26 5.97 9.87
CA LEU A 74 8.11 6.41 8.78
C LEU A 74 7.32 7.30 7.83
N SER A 75 7.79 8.53 7.65
CA SER A 75 7.32 9.47 6.63
C SER A 75 8.26 9.42 5.44
N MET A 76 7.70 9.29 4.24
CA MET A 76 8.48 9.16 3.02
C MET A 76 7.85 9.98 1.91
N LYS A 77 8.68 10.82 1.24
CA LYS A 77 8.32 11.55 0.04
C LYS A 77 9.35 11.29 -1.04
N LEU A 78 8.88 10.81 -2.16
CA LEU A 78 9.67 10.50 -3.33
C LEU A 78 9.15 11.31 -4.50
N GLU A 79 10.03 12.01 -5.20
CA GLU A 79 9.70 12.65 -6.46
C GLU A 79 9.96 11.69 -7.62
N GLY A 80 9.00 11.59 -8.54
CA GLY A 80 9.13 10.74 -9.72
C GLY A 80 10.26 11.23 -10.64
N ASN A 81 10.89 10.31 -11.33
CA ASN A 81 11.98 10.62 -12.27
C ASN A 81 11.50 11.27 -13.58
N THR A 82 10.22 11.31 -13.82
CA THR A 82 9.59 11.97 -14.98
C THR A 82 8.24 12.53 -14.59
N LYS A 83 7.72 13.49 -15.37
CA LYS A 83 6.35 14.01 -15.19
C LYS A 83 5.25 12.96 -15.32
N ARG A 84 5.55 11.80 -15.93
CA ARG A 84 4.63 10.67 -16.11
C ARG A 84 4.62 9.72 -14.94
N ASN A 85 5.68 9.72 -14.15
CA ASN A 85 5.81 8.90 -12.96
C ASN A 85 5.48 9.77 -11.76
N PRO A 86 4.25 9.70 -11.23
CA PRO A 86 3.87 10.51 -10.08
C PRO A 86 4.78 10.16 -8.89
N GLY A 87 5.10 11.15 -8.09
CA GLY A 87 5.78 10.93 -6.83
C GLY A 87 4.94 10.12 -5.85
N LEU A 88 5.57 9.65 -4.80
CA LEU A 88 4.90 8.97 -3.70
C LEU A 88 4.97 9.86 -2.45
N ASP A 89 3.82 10.10 -1.81
CA ASP A 89 3.74 10.86 -0.56
C ASP A 89 3.11 10.01 0.55
N PHE A 90 3.97 9.46 1.40
CA PHE A 90 3.61 8.73 2.61
C PHE A 90 3.87 9.57 3.85
N SER A 91 3.28 10.76 3.92
CA SER A 91 3.32 11.64 5.08
C SER A 91 1.96 11.75 5.75
N GLY A 92 1.91 12.36 6.94
CA GLY A 92 0.66 12.59 7.66
C GLY A 92 -0.13 11.30 7.94
N ALA A 93 -1.36 11.22 7.49
CA ALA A 93 -2.24 10.06 7.65
C ALA A 93 -1.75 8.83 6.84
N ASN A 94 -1.02 9.07 5.74
CA ASN A 94 -0.51 8.02 4.87
C ASN A 94 0.85 7.45 5.32
N SER A 95 1.43 7.95 6.42
CA SER A 95 2.72 7.44 6.93
C SER A 95 2.70 5.93 7.11
N LEU A 96 3.81 5.29 6.80
CA LEU A 96 4.00 3.86 6.99
C LEU A 96 4.58 3.57 8.38
N TYR A 97 4.46 2.33 8.80
CA TYR A 97 4.93 1.88 10.10
C TYR A 97 5.79 0.64 9.96
N VAL A 98 6.86 0.57 10.74
CA VAL A 98 7.76 -0.59 10.75
C VAL A 98 7.01 -1.79 11.33
N SER A 99 6.72 -2.76 10.49
CA SER A 99 6.11 -4.05 10.88
C SER A 99 7.14 -5.07 11.32
N GLY A 100 8.38 -4.92 10.89
CA GLY A 100 9.49 -5.80 11.26
C GLY A 100 10.81 -5.34 10.66
N ILE A 101 11.89 -5.79 11.25
CA ILE A 101 13.25 -5.49 10.83
C ILE A 101 13.97 -6.81 10.57
N THR A 102 14.56 -6.93 9.40
CA THR A 102 15.20 -8.15 8.95
C THR A 102 16.60 -7.88 8.41
N ASN A 103 17.39 -8.95 8.24
CA ASN A 103 18.72 -8.89 7.64
C ASN A 103 19.66 -7.88 8.32
N VAL A 104 19.63 -7.83 9.66
CA VAL A 104 20.49 -6.94 10.41
C VAL A 104 21.92 -7.48 10.39
N ILE A 105 22.80 -6.79 9.68
CA ILE A 105 24.24 -7.08 9.60
C ILE A 105 24.96 -5.87 10.17
N ARG A 106 25.88 -6.13 11.09
CA ARG A 106 26.64 -5.07 11.79
C ARG A 106 28.12 -5.40 11.77
N ASP A 107 28.88 -4.42 11.35
CA ASP A 107 30.33 -4.42 11.42
C ASP A 107 30.80 -3.19 12.23
N SER A 108 32.07 -3.11 12.51
CA SER A 108 32.69 -2.02 13.27
C SER A 108 32.51 -0.63 12.63
N LYS A 109 32.24 -0.57 11.32
CA LYS A 109 32.18 0.68 10.54
C LYS A 109 30.81 0.96 9.93
N GLN A 110 29.97 -0.06 9.80
CA GLN A 110 28.66 0.08 9.14
C GLN A 110 27.65 -0.90 9.70
N GLU A 111 26.39 -0.54 9.55
CA GLU A 111 25.27 -1.45 9.77
C GLU A 111 24.34 -1.43 8.56
N THR A 112 23.79 -2.58 8.24
CA THR A 112 22.81 -2.75 7.16
C THR A 112 21.62 -3.51 7.71
N PHE A 113 20.41 -3.06 7.38
CA PHE A 113 19.18 -3.71 7.79
C PHE A 113 18.06 -3.40 6.80
N VAL A 114 17.02 -4.24 6.81
CA VAL A 114 15.81 -4.04 6.00
C VAL A 114 14.65 -3.69 6.92
N LEU A 115 14.03 -2.54 6.69
CA LEU A 115 12.77 -2.14 7.28
C LEU A 115 11.62 -2.71 6.45
N ASN A 116 10.78 -3.55 7.04
CA ASN A 116 9.52 -3.96 6.44
C ASN A 116 8.44 -3.03 6.97
N LEU A 117 7.69 -2.43 6.07
CA LEU A 117 6.72 -1.38 6.36
C LEU A 117 5.32 -1.81 5.96
N CYS A 118 4.33 -1.33 6.70
CA CYS A 118 2.92 -1.47 6.37
C CYS A 118 2.15 -0.21 6.78
N SER A 119 0.90 -0.09 6.36
CA SER A 119 0.03 0.99 6.82
C SER A 119 -0.36 0.82 8.29
N ARG A 120 -0.72 1.93 8.96
CA ARG A 120 -1.19 1.93 10.35
C ARG A 120 -2.37 0.97 10.55
N GLU A 121 -3.26 0.94 9.59
CA GLU A 121 -4.47 0.15 9.64
C GLU A 121 -4.19 -1.36 9.61
N ALA A 122 -3.08 -1.80 9.02
CA ALA A 122 -2.65 -3.19 9.11
C ALA A 122 -2.34 -3.59 10.57
N ILE A 123 -1.69 -2.70 11.31
CA ILE A 123 -1.40 -2.90 12.75
C ILE A 123 -2.71 -2.88 13.55
N THR A 124 -3.59 -1.90 13.29
CA THR A 124 -4.88 -1.78 13.96
C THR A 124 -5.75 -3.02 13.69
N ASN A 125 -5.73 -3.57 12.48
CA ASN A 125 -6.44 -4.79 12.13
C ASN A 125 -6.04 -5.99 12.99
N GLU A 126 -4.77 -6.10 13.39
CA GLU A 126 -4.30 -7.19 14.24
C GLU A 126 -4.88 -7.14 15.66
N THR A 127 -5.10 -5.93 16.17
CA THR A 127 -5.60 -5.71 17.54
C THR A 127 -7.11 -5.49 17.62
N SER A 128 -7.74 -5.04 16.53
CA SER A 128 -9.17 -4.74 16.48
C SER A 128 -10.02 -5.98 16.20
N ARG A 129 -11.24 -6.01 16.77
CA ARG A 129 -12.24 -7.05 16.55
C ARG A 129 -13.62 -6.42 16.39
N VAL A 130 -14.44 -6.98 15.50
CA VAL A 130 -15.79 -6.49 15.21
C VAL A 130 -16.81 -7.36 15.92
N PRO A 131 -17.39 -6.92 17.06
CA PRO A 131 -18.32 -7.72 17.86
C PRO A 131 -19.79 -7.51 17.48
N ILE A 132 -20.11 -6.46 16.72
CA ILE A 132 -21.49 -5.98 16.54
C ILE A 132 -22.26 -6.77 15.47
N ARG A 133 -23.59 -6.61 15.53
CA ARG A 133 -24.52 -7.04 14.51
C ARG A 133 -24.81 -5.89 13.54
N PHE A 134 -24.71 -6.16 12.25
CA PHE A 134 -25.12 -5.26 11.17
C PHE A 134 -26.55 -5.62 10.73
N PRO A 135 -27.44 -4.62 10.57
CA PRO A 135 -28.84 -4.89 10.25
C PRO A 135 -29.03 -5.36 8.79
N THR A 136 -30.09 -6.14 8.57
CA THR A 136 -30.47 -6.61 7.22
C THR A 136 -30.93 -5.50 6.28
N SER A 137 -31.21 -4.31 6.81
CA SER A 137 -31.66 -3.13 6.05
C SER A 137 -30.51 -2.31 5.48
N SER A 138 -29.27 -2.51 5.94
CA SER A 138 -28.12 -1.76 5.50
C SER A 138 -27.49 -2.34 4.22
N PRO A 139 -27.13 -1.49 3.24
CA PRO A 139 -26.34 -1.93 2.12
C PRO A 139 -24.92 -2.33 2.58
N ILE A 140 -24.29 -3.25 1.85
CA ILE A 140 -22.94 -3.75 2.19
C ILE A 140 -21.92 -2.62 2.21
N SER A 141 -22.00 -1.66 1.28
CA SER A 141 -21.10 -0.51 1.22
C SER A 141 -21.14 0.35 2.50
N ALA A 142 -22.33 0.56 3.09
CA ALA A 142 -22.46 1.29 4.35
C ALA A 142 -21.85 0.51 5.53
N SER A 143 -22.04 -0.81 5.56
CA SER A 143 -21.43 -1.67 6.58
C SER A 143 -19.89 -1.70 6.44
N ALA A 144 -19.38 -1.69 5.22
CA ALA A 144 -17.94 -1.63 4.96
C ALA A 144 -17.36 -0.29 5.43
N GLU A 145 -18.03 0.83 5.13
CA GLU A 145 -17.63 2.15 5.60
C GLU A 145 -17.61 2.24 7.13
N GLU A 146 -18.63 1.70 7.81
CA GLU A 146 -18.68 1.67 9.27
C GLU A 146 -17.51 0.86 9.85
N ILE A 147 -17.16 -0.28 9.24
CA ILE A 147 -16.03 -1.10 9.69
C ILE A 147 -14.72 -0.32 9.54
N MET A 148 -14.49 0.35 8.41
CA MET A 148 -13.28 1.14 8.18
C MET A 148 -13.16 2.30 9.17
N LYS A 149 -14.23 3.07 9.37
CA LYS A 149 -14.21 4.22 10.27
C LYS A 149 -14.12 3.84 11.74
N ARG A 150 -14.87 2.82 12.17
CA ARG A 150 -15.03 2.50 13.58
C ARG A 150 -13.99 1.53 14.13
N TYR A 151 -13.55 0.58 13.32
CA TYR A 151 -12.67 -0.50 13.78
C TYR A 151 -11.24 -0.43 13.24
N LEU A 152 -11.03 0.12 12.04
CA LEU A 152 -9.70 0.47 11.57
C LEU A 152 -9.29 1.88 12.00
N VAL A 153 -10.27 2.73 12.33
CA VAL A 153 -10.05 4.13 12.76
C VAL A 153 -9.15 4.85 11.76
N THR A 154 -9.45 4.68 10.48
CA THR A 154 -8.65 5.29 9.42
C THR A 154 -9.00 6.76 9.23
N ASP A 155 -7.96 7.58 9.07
CA ASP A 155 -8.04 8.99 8.71
C ASP A 155 -7.80 9.20 7.20
N LYS A 156 -7.57 8.10 6.45
CA LYS A 156 -7.35 8.12 5.01
C LYS A 156 -8.65 8.33 4.24
N ASN A 157 -8.54 8.76 2.99
CA ASN A 157 -9.69 8.86 2.10
C ASN A 157 -10.32 7.48 1.88
N LEU A 158 -11.65 7.47 1.74
CA LEU A 158 -12.42 6.25 1.46
C LEU A 158 -13.10 6.39 0.10
N PHE A 159 -12.76 5.52 -0.82
CA PHE A 159 -13.34 5.43 -2.17
C PHE A 159 -14.28 4.22 -2.23
N ILE A 160 -15.56 4.45 -1.96
CA ILE A 160 -16.55 3.39 -1.79
C ILE A 160 -17.59 3.47 -2.89
N ASP A 161 -17.70 2.43 -3.70
CA ASP A 161 -18.80 2.26 -4.63
C ASP A 161 -20.03 1.73 -3.88
N LYS A 162 -21.21 2.27 -4.21
CA LYS A 162 -22.46 1.86 -3.57
C LYS A 162 -22.88 0.46 -4.00
N THR A 163 -23.42 -0.30 -3.05
CA THR A 163 -23.99 -1.62 -3.31
C THR A 163 -25.51 -1.58 -3.32
N SER A 164 -26.13 -2.25 -4.29
CA SER A 164 -27.59 -2.37 -4.41
C SER A 164 -28.16 -3.34 -3.37
N ASN A 165 -27.40 -4.38 -3.03
CA ASN A 165 -27.86 -5.40 -2.13
C ASN A 165 -27.65 -5.04 -0.65
N LYS A 166 -28.60 -5.47 0.17
CA LYS A 166 -28.58 -5.34 1.62
C LYS A 166 -28.20 -6.66 2.24
N TYR A 167 -27.39 -6.64 3.28
CA TYR A 167 -26.91 -7.86 3.91
C TYR A 167 -26.72 -7.70 5.42
N GLY A 168 -27.47 -8.47 6.19
CA GLY A 168 -27.34 -8.50 7.64
C GLY A 168 -26.39 -9.62 8.09
N PHE A 169 -25.48 -9.28 8.99
CA PHE A 169 -24.52 -10.24 9.55
C PHE A 169 -24.07 -9.86 10.95
N ILE A 170 -23.36 -10.76 11.60
CA ILE A 170 -22.69 -10.52 12.88
C ILE A 170 -21.18 -10.56 12.62
N GLY A 171 -20.45 -9.57 13.14
CA GLY A 171 -18.99 -9.47 12.98
C GLY A 171 -18.22 -10.61 13.62
N ASN A 172 -18.82 -11.26 14.64
CA ASN A 172 -18.35 -12.49 15.27
C ASN A 172 -16.87 -12.42 15.69
N MET A 173 -16.45 -11.28 16.23
CA MET A 173 -15.07 -11.03 16.68
C MET A 173 -14.00 -11.23 15.61
N LYS A 174 -14.38 -11.16 14.33
CA LYS A 174 -13.43 -11.23 13.22
C LYS A 174 -12.64 -9.93 13.10
N LYS A 175 -11.45 -10.04 12.50
CA LYS A 175 -10.63 -8.89 12.15
C LYS A 175 -11.31 -8.05 11.05
N PRO A 176 -11.17 -6.70 11.07
CA PRO A 176 -11.78 -5.81 10.09
C PRO A 176 -11.46 -6.18 8.63
N PHE A 177 -10.20 -6.41 8.27
CA PHE A 177 -9.81 -6.78 6.90
C PHE A 177 -10.48 -8.08 6.45
N THR A 178 -10.57 -9.07 7.32
CA THR A 178 -11.27 -10.34 7.02
C THR A 178 -12.73 -10.10 6.68
N LEU A 179 -13.41 -9.22 7.43
CA LEU A 179 -14.81 -8.89 7.15
C LEU A 179 -14.96 -8.06 5.87
N LEU A 180 -14.09 -7.09 5.64
CA LEU A 180 -14.13 -6.24 4.43
C LEU A 180 -13.91 -7.05 3.16
N THR A 181 -12.91 -7.94 3.15
CA THR A 181 -12.66 -8.85 2.02
C THR A 181 -13.84 -9.83 1.83
N TRP A 182 -14.42 -10.33 2.92
CA TRP A 182 -15.60 -11.20 2.84
C TRP A 182 -16.83 -10.44 2.33
N LEU A 183 -17.06 -9.18 2.76
CA LEU A 183 -18.14 -8.33 2.26
C LEU A 183 -17.94 -7.97 0.78
N ALA A 184 -16.71 -7.77 0.34
CA ALA A 184 -16.37 -7.52 -1.05
C ALA A 184 -16.84 -8.67 -1.96
N SER A 185 -16.71 -9.94 -1.52
CA SER A 185 -17.22 -11.10 -2.27
C SER A 185 -18.75 -11.20 -2.32
N LYS A 186 -19.47 -10.39 -1.56
CA LYS A 186 -20.94 -10.38 -1.45
C LYS A 186 -21.57 -9.16 -2.07
N GLY A 187 -20.79 -8.12 -2.34
CA GLY A 187 -21.24 -6.86 -2.89
C GLY A 187 -21.78 -7.02 -4.31
N VAL A 188 -22.92 -6.41 -4.58
CA VAL A 188 -23.48 -6.26 -5.94
C VAL A 188 -23.56 -4.77 -6.22
N PRO A 189 -22.98 -4.28 -7.33
CA PRO A 189 -22.97 -2.85 -7.64
C PRO A 189 -24.38 -2.30 -7.88
N GLU A 190 -24.56 -1.01 -7.59
CA GLU A 190 -25.81 -0.32 -7.88
C GLU A 190 -25.93 0.07 -9.37
N THR A 191 -24.77 0.19 -10.04
CA THR A 191 -24.65 0.59 -11.44
C THR A 191 -23.92 -0.50 -12.23
N GLY A 192 -24.15 -0.53 -13.55
CA GLY A 192 -23.56 -1.53 -14.45
C GLY A 192 -24.37 -2.82 -14.56
N ASP A 193 -23.79 -3.86 -15.14
CA ASP A 193 -24.46 -5.16 -15.37
C ASP A 193 -24.64 -6.00 -14.08
N ALA A 194 -24.17 -5.50 -12.95
CA ALA A 194 -24.27 -6.11 -11.62
C ALA A 194 -23.79 -7.58 -11.56
N THR A 195 -22.78 -7.91 -12.35
CA THR A 195 -22.32 -9.30 -12.56
C THR A 195 -21.10 -9.67 -11.74
N ALA A 196 -20.25 -8.71 -11.39
CA ALA A 196 -19.01 -8.94 -10.68
C ALA A 196 -19.07 -8.47 -9.22
N GLY A 197 -18.17 -8.98 -8.38
CA GLY A 197 -18.03 -8.57 -6.99
C GLY A 197 -17.26 -7.27 -6.81
N TYR A 198 -16.74 -7.09 -5.61
CA TYR A 198 -15.93 -5.95 -5.21
C TYR A 198 -14.51 -6.37 -4.88
N PHE A 199 -13.59 -5.39 -4.95
CA PHE A 199 -12.29 -5.48 -4.31
C PHE A 199 -12.21 -4.55 -3.11
N PHE A 200 -11.49 -4.99 -2.09
CA PHE A 200 -11.09 -4.16 -0.95
C PHE A 200 -9.57 -4.11 -0.90
N TYR A 201 -9.02 -2.93 -1.14
CA TYR A 201 -7.58 -2.72 -1.22
C TYR A 201 -7.20 -1.31 -0.78
N GLU A 202 -5.93 -1.08 -0.57
CA GLU A 202 -5.36 0.21 -0.23
C GLU A 202 -4.46 0.71 -1.35
N THR A 203 -4.53 2.01 -1.63
CA THR A 203 -3.62 2.75 -2.50
C THR A 203 -2.98 3.91 -1.73
N GLN A 204 -1.98 4.57 -2.32
CA GLN A 204 -1.42 5.78 -1.70
C GLN A 204 -2.48 6.86 -1.43
N ASP A 205 -3.57 6.89 -2.20
CA ASP A 205 -4.64 7.88 -2.07
C ASP A 205 -5.65 7.53 -0.96
N GLY A 206 -5.68 6.28 -0.50
CA GLY A 206 -6.57 5.80 0.55
C GLY A 206 -7.12 4.40 0.32
N TYR A 207 -8.20 4.08 1.07
CA TYR A 207 -8.86 2.79 0.99
C TYR A 207 -9.93 2.75 -0.09
N CYS A 208 -9.92 1.69 -0.85
CA CYS A 208 -10.85 1.42 -1.95
C CYS A 208 -11.75 0.23 -1.62
N PHE A 209 -13.06 0.42 -1.73
CA PHE A 209 -14.05 -0.65 -1.80
C PHE A 209 -14.81 -0.48 -3.12
N LYS A 210 -14.25 -1.04 -4.19
CA LYS A 210 -14.62 -0.75 -5.57
C LYS A 210 -15.24 -1.94 -6.26
N SER A 211 -16.28 -1.68 -7.05
CA SER A 211 -16.88 -2.68 -7.94
C SER A 211 -15.92 -3.02 -9.08
N ILE A 212 -15.84 -4.30 -9.42
CA ILE A 212 -15.05 -4.78 -10.55
C ILE A 212 -15.61 -4.17 -11.87
N ASP A 213 -16.93 -4.10 -11.99
CA ASP A 213 -17.59 -3.50 -13.17
C ASP A 213 -17.18 -2.02 -13.33
N ASN A 214 -17.17 -1.24 -12.23
CA ASN A 214 -16.75 0.16 -12.27
C ASN A 214 -15.27 0.33 -12.58
N LEU A 215 -14.41 -0.58 -12.10
CA LEU A 215 -12.98 -0.53 -12.41
C LEU A 215 -12.69 -0.79 -13.89
N ILE A 216 -13.45 -1.70 -14.52
CA ILE A 216 -13.29 -2.04 -15.95
C ILE A 216 -13.81 -0.92 -16.86
N THR A 217 -14.83 -0.18 -16.42
CA THR A 217 -15.48 0.88 -17.23
C THR A 217 -14.82 2.26 -17.08
N GLN A 218 -13.75 2.37 -16.30
CA GLN A 218 -13.00 3.63 -16.17
C GLN A 218 -12.30 4.02 -17.47
N ASP A 219 -12.06 5.31 -17.63
CA ASP A 219 -11.25 5.83 -18.73
C ASP A 219 -9.83 5.25 -18.70
N VAL A 220 -9.21 5.15 -19.87
CA VAL A 220 -7.84 4.63 -20.01
C VAL A 220 -6.88 5.54 -19.25
N SER A 221 -6.22 5.00 -18.23
CA SER A 221 -5.23 5.72 -17.43
C SER A 221 -3.88 5.85 -18.14
N ALA A 222 -3.48 4.84 -18.92
CA ALA A 222 -2.21 4.83 -19.63
C ALA A 222 -2.28 3.95 -20.88
N VAL A 223 -1.53 4.33 -21.91
CA VAL A 223 -1.37 3.55 -23.14
C VAL A 223 0.03 2.98 -23.18
N TYR A 224 0.13 1.66 -23.35
CA TYR A 224 1.40 0.94 -23.46
C TYR A 224 1.58 0.43 -24.88
N LEU A 225 2.64 0.91 -25.55
CA LEU A 225 2.93 0.55 -26.93
C LEU A 225 4.06 -0.49 -27.00
N ALA A 226 3.81 -1.61 -27.67
CA ALA A 226 4.83 -2.58 -28.03
C ALA A 226 5.37 -2.23 -29.42
N THR A 227 6.21 -1.19 -29.52
CA THR A 227 6.80 -0.73 -30.77
C THR A 227 8.31 -0.92 -30.77
N GLU A 228 8.90 -1.01 -31.97
CA GLU A 228 10.36 -0.95 -32.09
C GLU A 228 10.86 0.43 -31.71
N LEU A 229 12.08 0.50 -31.18
CA LEU A 229 12.72 1.69 -30.58
C LEU A 229 12.82 2.93 -31.49
N SER A 230 12.44 2.82 -32.77
CA SER A 230 12.55 3.89 -33.78
C SER A 230 11.32 4.79 -33.91
N ASP A 231 10.15 4.33 -33.45
CA ASP A 231 8.94 5.13 -33.56
C ASP A 231 8.81 6.12 -32.39
N LYS A 232 8.81 7.41 -32.72
CA LYS A 232 8.52 8.46 -31.75
C LYS A 232 7.04 8.38 -31.40
N SER A 233 6.70 7.68 -30.34
CA SER A 233 5.39 7.74 -29.71
C SER A 233 5.10 9.15 -29.19
N ASN A 234 3.82 9.50 -29.06
CA ASN A 234 3.42 10.71 -28.36
C ASN A 234 4.02 10.73 -26.96
N ASP A 235 4.33 11.92 -26.45
CA ASP A 235 4.92 12.11 -25.11
C ASP A 235 4.12 11.52 -23.94
N GLN A 236 2.93 10.97 -24.18
CA GLN A 236 2.02 10.39 -23.18
C GLN A 236 1.99 8.86 -23.17
N ASP A 237 2.63 8.18 -24.14
CA ASP A 237 2.60 6.74 -24.24
C ASP A 237 3.81 6.10 -23.54
N PHE A 238 3.58 4.94 -22.88
CA PHE A 238 4.64 4.15 -22.30
C PHE A 238 5.10 3.08 -23.29
N GLN A 239 6.41 2.95 -23.46
CA GLN A 239 6.97 1.91 -24.32
C GLN A 239 7.22 0.62 -23.53
N ILE A 240 6.75 -0.50 -24.05
CA ILE A 240 7.06 -1.82 -23.49
C ILE A 240 8.45 -2.24 -23.97
N LEU A 241 9.41 -2.26 -23.06
CA LEU A 241 10.79 -2.68 -23.35
C LEU A 241 10.95 -4.20 -23.37
N ASN A 242 10.18 -4.89 -22.56
CA ASN A 242 10.21 -6.35 -22.47
C ASN A 242 8.86 -6.87 -21.94
N HIS A 243 8.42 -8.04 -22.42
CA HIS A 243 7.21 -8.68 -21.92
C HIS A 243 7.40 -10.19 -21.84
N VAL A 244 6.75 -10.81 -20.88
CA VAL A 244 6.69 -12.27 -20.74
C VAL A 244 5.22 -12.70 -20.81
N THR A 245 4.92 -13.57 -21.76
CA THR A 245 3.58 -14.16 -21.87
C THR A 245 3.55 -15.48 -21.11
N THR A 246 2.80 -15.53 -20.02
CA THR A 246 2.55 -16.76 -19.28
C THR A 246 1.23 -17.36 -19.72
N ARG A 247 1.27 -18.52 -20.40
CA ARG A 247 0.06 -19.29 -20.72
C ARG A 247 -0.18 -20.30 -19.62
N ASN A 248 -1.27 -20.14 -18.89
CA ASN A 248 -1.71 -21.15 -17.93
C ASN A 248 -2.68 -22.12 -18.64
N ASN A 249 -2.14 -23.16 -19.24
CA ASN A 249 -2.92 -24.18 -19.95
C ASN A 249 -3.78 -25.05 -19.00
N ASN A 250 -3.53 -24.99 -17.68
CA ASN A 250 -4.24 -25.83 -16.70
C ASN A 250 -5.61 -25.29 -16.32
N LEU A 251 -5.99 -24.07 -16.70
CA LEU A 251 -7.32 -23.52 -16.39
C LEU A 251 -8.42 -24.09 -17.30
N LEU A 252 -8.07 -24.54 -18.50
CA LEU A 252 -9.01 -25.13 -19.47
C LEU A 252 -9.21 -26.64 -19.28
N GLU A 253 -8.34 -27.33 -18.57
CA GLU A 253 -8.47 -28.77 -18.27
C GLU A 253 -9.33 -29.07 -17.02
N LYS A 254 -9.74 -28.05 -16.28
CA LYS A 254 -10.55 -28.17 -15.03
C LYS A 254 -11.99 -27.66 -15.17
N LEU A 255 -12.41 -27.27 -16.34
CA LEU A 255 -13.78 -26.96 -16.70
C LEU A 255 -14.39 -28.10 -17.52
#